data_37778f195c0c1eb8a7da1c5c36ea2863
#
_entry.id   37778f195c0c1eb8a7da1c5c36ea2863
#
_cell.length_a   1.000
_cell.length_b   1.000
_cell.length_c   1.000
_cell.angle_alpha   90.00
_cell.angle_beta   90.00
_cell.angle_gamma   90.00
#
_symmetry.space_group_name_H-M   'P 1'
#
loop_
_entity.id
_entity.type
_entity.pdbx_description
1 polymer ?
#
loop_
_entity_poly.entity_id
_entity_poly.type
_entity_poly.pdbx_seq_one_letter_code
_entity_poly.pdbx_strand_id
1 'polypeptide(L)'
;MNLAPSADLVLTLDDPIIGVRAFGSDPVLAARHVAAWVEGLQTVGVAACAKHFPGHGASTEDSHEQLPVLPRTEEQLRAVELVPFQAAVNAGVRSIMTGHLVVPEWGNAPVTLNKHAIDLLRSELGFTGAVITDGLDMKAVGGDLAVGAVRALAAGVDALCLGGMALDDDDLQWLIDSIVAAVKSGELSEERLTQAATRSLALGLPPSTVDAHDAEIGLTAARRALEVRGRVGVGAEPVVVDLVVDPSIAVGDVPWGLGPYLREVLAGTEVIASRDISADEVAKVAGDRTIVVVTRDAHRHTSARQLVTNLTNLGLDVVHVETGVPGPDLGSVARIDTHGGSRVSLRAAAELILKGTT
;
A
#
# COMPACT_ATOMS: atom_id res chain seq x y z
N MET A 1 4.71 17.22 5.24
CA MET A 1 5.23 15.87 5.03
C MET A 1 4.13 14.98 4.48
N ASN A 2 4.47 14.00 3.65
CA ASN A 2 3.57 12.95 3.17
C ASN A 2 4.15 11.58 3.57
N LEU A 3 3.31 10.68 4.12
CA LEU A 3 3.71 9.32 4.54
C LEU A 3 3.75 8.37 3.31
N ALA A 4 4.49 8.76 2.30
CA ALA A 4 4.73 8.05 1.04
C ALA A 4 6.16 8.37 0.53
N PRO A 5 6.73 7.48 -0.31
CA PRO A 5 6.15 6.29 -0.95
C PRO A 5 6.18 5.03 -0.08
N SER A 6 5.39 3.99 -0.46
CA SER A 6 5.69 2.62 -0.06
C SER A 6 6.97 2.19 -0.78
N ALA A 7 7.97 1.77 -0.01
CA ALA A 7 9.22 1.19 -0.51
C ALA A 7 9.21 -0.34 -0.37
N ASP A 8 8.09 -0.89 0.08
CA ASP A 8 7.85 -2.33 0.15
C ASP A 8 7.79 -2.95 -1.24
N LEU A 9 8.00 -4.26 -1.31
CA LEU A 9 7.89 -5.07 -2.52
C LEU A 9 6.75 -6.06 -2.39
N VAL A 10 6.15 -6.50 -3.50
CA VAL A 10 5.18 -7.61 -3.52
C VAL A 10 5.97 -8.91 -3.63
N LEU A 11 6.34 -9.53 -2.52
CA LEU A 11 7.15 -10.75 -2.48
C LEU A 11 6.33 -12.01 -2.23
N THR A 12 5.06 -11.86 -1.85
CA THR A 12 4.07 -12.92 -1.77
C THR A 12 2.71 -12.42 -2.25
N LEU A 13 1.94 -13.29 -2.90
CA LEU A 13 0.56 -12.99 -3.29
C LEU A 13 -0.40 -12.98 -2.08
N ASP A 14 0.01 -13.59 -0.97
CA ASP A 14 -0.78 -13.70 0.25
C ASP A 14 -0.62 -12.50 1.20
N ASP A 15 0.21 -11.51 0.84
CA ASP A 15 0.37 -10.28 1.62
C ASP A 15 -0.97 -9.53 1.71
N PRO A 16 -1.52 -9.33 2.93
CA PRO A 16 -2.81 -8.68 3.10
C PRO A 16 -2.74 -7.16 3.05
N ILE A 17 -1.56 -6.55 3.19
CA ILE A 17 -1.37 -5.14 3.51
C ILE A 17 -0.76 -4.36 2.37
N ILE A 18 0.32 -4.85 1.77
CA ILE A 18 1.07 -4.08 0.79
C ILE A 18 0.40 -4.11 -0.57
N GLY A 19 0.28 -5.28 -1.19
CA GLY A 19 -0.41 -5.43 -2.45
C GLY A 19 -0.03 -4.35 -3.47
N VAL A 20 -1.04 -3.77 -4.14
CA VAL A 20 -0.87 -2.70 -5.15
C VAL A 20 -0.42 -1.34 -4.58
N ARG A 21 -0.12 -1.24 -3.30
CA ARG A 21 0.55 -0.07 -2.71
C ARG A 21 2.04 -0.02 -3.07
N ALA A 22 2.65 -1.17 -3.41
CA ALA A 22 4.04 -1.28 -3.84
C ALA A 22 4.19 -1.01 -5.35
N PHE A 23 5.41 -0.69 -5.77
CA PHE A 23 5.79 -0.55 -7.18
C PHE A 23 6.14 -1.88 -7.87
N GLY A 24 5.72 -3.01 -7.30
CA GLY A 24 5.93 -4.35 -7.84
C GLY A 24 6.87 -5.21 -7.00
N SER A 25 7.33 -6.31 -7.59
CA SER A 25 8.18 -7.31 -6.95
C SER A 25 9.67 -7.21 -7.32
N ASP A 26 10.00 -6.48 -8.40
CA ASP A 26 11.38 -6.27 -8.82
C ASP A 26 12.02 -5.15 -7.97
N PRO A 27 13.06 -5.45 -7.15
CA PRO A 27 13.65 -4.46 -6.25
C PRO A 27 14.32 -3.30 -7.00
N VAL A 28 14.86 -3.55 -8.19
CA VAL A 28 15.54 -2.50 -8.99
C VAL A 28 14.52 -1.56 -9.61
N LEU A 29 13.43 -2.09 -10.14
CA LEU A 29 12.33 -1.29 -10.68
C LEU A 29 11.68 -0.46 -9.57
N ALA A 30 11.34 -1.09 -8.44
CA ALA A 30 10.76 -0.41 -7.29
C ALA A 30 11.68 0.70 -6.76
N ALA A 31 12.99 0.46 -6.66
CA ALA A 31 13.98 1.45 -6.26
C ALA A 31 13.95 2.71 -7.14
N ARG A 32 13.85 2.54 -8.44
CA ARG A 32 13.74 3.68 -9.38
C ARG A 32 12.48 4.51 -9.17
N HIS A 33 11.35 3.84 -8.95
CA HIS A 33 10.08 4.52 -8.67
C HIS A 33 10.07 5.21 -7.31
N VAL A 34 10.63 4.57 -6.29
CA VAL A 34 10.77 5.14 -4.93
C VAL A 34 11.63 6.41 -4.99
N ALA A 35 12.79 6.36 -5.64
CA ALA A 35 13.67 7.52 -5.79
C ALA A 35 12.96 8.68 -6.51
N ALA A 36 12.32 8.41 -7.65
CA ALA A 36 11.58 9.42 -8.41
C ALA A 36 10.41 10.03 -7.62
N TRP A 37 9.73 9.23 -6.81
CA TRP A 37 8.65 9.71 -5.93
C TRP A 37 9.19 10.66 -4.84
N VAL A 38 10.30 10.27 -4.20
CA VAL A 38 10.98 11.10 -3.19
C VAL A 38 11.39 12.45 -3.79
N GLU A 39 12.08 12.42 -4.92
CA GLU A 39 12.52 13.62 -5.63
C GLU A 39 11.33 14.52 -6.01
N GLY A 40 10.28 13.94 -6.60
CA GLY A 40 9.09 14.68 -7.02
C GLY A 40 8.38 15.38 -5.86
N LEU A 41 8.13 14.68 -4.74
CA LEU A 41 7.51 15.28 -3.55
C LEU A 41 8.37 16.40 -2.96
N GLN A 42 9.68 16.18 -2.84
CA GLN A 42 10.57 17.12 -2.18
C GLN A 42 10.85 18.35 -3.04
N THR A 43 10.79 18.22 -4.37
CA THR A 43 10.87 19.37 -5.30
C THR A 43 9.73 20.37 -5.07
N VAL A 44 8.54 19.91 -4.72
CA VAL A 44 7.39 20.78 -4.42
C VAL A 44 7.27 21.15 -2.94
N GLY A 45 8.32 20.95 -2.14
CA GLY A 45 8.36 21.34 -0.73
C GLY A 45 7.62 20.42 0.22
N VAL A 46 7.35 19.16 -0.18
CA VAL A 46 6.72 18.16 0.68
C VAL A 46 7.73 17.08 1.06
N ALA A 47 8.06 16.97 2.35
CA ALA A 47 8.95 15.91 2.82
C ALA A 47 8.34 14.53 2.54
N ALA A 48 9.10 13.64 1.89
CA ALA A 48 8.73 12.25 1.65
C ALA A 48 9.05 11.36 2.86
N CYS A 49 8.32 10.24 2.99
CA CYS A 49 8.53 9.20 4.00
C CYS A 49 8.50 7.81 3.34
N ALA A 50 9.66 7.20 3.15
CA ALA A 50 9.73 5.83 2.64
C ALA A 50 9.32 4.83 3.71
N LYS A 51 8.48 3.81 3.35
CA LYS A 51 7.92 2.88 4.32
C LYS A 51 7.61 1.52 3.70
N HIS A 52 7.54 0.46 4.49
CA HIS A 52 7.70 0.32 5.95
C HIS A 52 9.00 -0.43 6.23
N PHE A 53 10.03 0.27 6.70
CA PHE A 53 11.36 -0.32 6.91
C PHE A 53 11.32 -1.51 7.88
N PRO A 54 11.98 -2.64 7.57
CA PRO A 54 12.93 -2.91 6.47
C PRO A 54 12.27 -3.47 5.19
N GLY A 55 10.94 -3.48 5.09
CA GLY A 55 10.12 -4.02 4.01
C GLY A 55 9.11 -5.03 4.55
N HIS A 56 7.82 -4.79 4.31
CA HIS A 56 6.71 -5.59 4.87
C HIS A 56 6.26 -6.72 3.93
N GLY A 57 6.47 -6.59 2.63
CA GLY A 57 5.80 -7.34 1.58
C GLY A 57 6.14 -8.83 1.41
N ALA A 58 6.96 -9.42 2.30
CA ALA A 58 7.17 -10.87 2.38
C ALA A 58 6.38 -11.50 3.55
N SER A 59 5.57 -10.71 4.28
CA SER A 59 4.72 -11.20 5.35
C SER A 59 3.37 -11.66 4.80
N THR A 60 2.82 -12.72 5.39
CA THR A 60 1.46 -13.20 5.14
C THR A 60 0.49 -12.78 6.26
N GLU A 61 0.98 -11.99 7.21
CA GLU A 61 0.25 -11.57 8.40
C GLU A 61 0.01 -10.06 8.40
N ASP A 62 -1.14 -9.64 8.98
CA ASP A 62 -1.53 -8.24 9.10
C ASP A 62 -0.96 -7.63 10.39
N SER A 63 -0.07 -6.65 10.26
CA SER A 63 0.53 -5.94 11.40
C SER A 63 -0.48 -5.10 12.21
N HIS A 64 -1.66 -4.81 11.68
CA HIS A 64 -2.74 -4.18 12.44
C HIS A 64 -3.39 -5.14 13.45
N GLU A 65 -3.34 -6.45 13.19
CA GLU A 65 -4.00 -7.48 13.99
C GLU A 65 -3.05 -8.26 14.89
N GLN A 66 -1.83 -8.52 14.43
CA GLN A 66 -0.81 -9.31 15.15
C GLN A 66 0.59 -8.80 14.80
N LEU A 67 1.61 -9.31 15.49
CA LEU A 67 3.01 -8.99 15.21
C LEU A 67 3.56 -9.94 14.14
N PRO A 68 3.73 -9.49 12.89
CA PRO A 68 4.22 -10.34 11.81
C PRO A 68 5.68 -10.74 12.03
N VAL A 69 6.00 -11.96 11.63
CA VAL A 69 7.38 -12.43 11.55
C VAL A 69 7.82 -12.41 10.09
N LEU A 70 8.86 -11.66 9.78
CA LEU A 70 9.47 -11.63 8.46
C LEU A 70 10.51 -12.74 8.37
N PRO A 71 10.27 -13.84 7.63
CA PRO A 71 11.14 -15.01 7.59
C PRO A 71 12.32 -14.76 6.63
N ARG A 72 13.12 -13.73 6.95
CA ARG A 72 14.26 -13.27 6.16
C ARG A 72 15.51 -13.22 7.01
N THR A 73 16.64 -13.59 6.41
CA THR A 73 17.96 -13.27 6.96
C THR A 73 18.33 -11.83 6.61
N GLU A 74 19.26 -11.26 7.36
CA GLU A 74 19.75 -9.92 7.09
C GLU A 74 20.41 -9.82 5.70
N GLU A 75 21.11 -10.88 5.26
CA GLU A 75 21.67 -10.97 3.91
C GLU A 75 20.58 -10.91 2.84
N GLN A 76 19.46 -11.63 3.03
CA GLN A 76 18.32 -11.60 2.12
C GLN A 76 17.67 -10.21 2.08
N LEU A 77 17.50 -9.57 3.25
CA LEU A 77 16.97 -8.20 3.32
C LEU A 77 17.83 -7.23 2.51
N ARG A 78 19.18 -7.31 2.67
CA ARG A 78 20.11 -6.46 1.91
C ARG A 78 20.02 -6.68 0.41
N ALA A 79 19.84 -7.93 -0.01
CA ALA A 79 19.78 -8.28 -1.44
C ALA A 79 18.47 -7.85 -2.11
N VAL A 80 17.38 -7.72 -1.37
CA VAL A 80 16.03 -7.55 -1.92
C VAL A 80 15.30 -6.36 -1.29
N GLU A 81 14.85 -6.49 -0.06
CA GLU A 81 13.93 -5.54 0.57
C GLU A 81 14.57 -4.17 0.84
N LEU A 82 15.86 -4.12 1.18
CA LEU A 82 16.55 -2.86 1.46
C LEU A 82 16.96 -2.08 0.21
N VAL A 83 16.89 -2.67 -0.98
CA VAL A 83 17.27 -2.00 -2.24
C VAL A 83 16.44 -0.73 -2.49
N PRO A 84 15.10 -0.73 -2.38
CA PRO A 84 14.30 0.48 -2.50
C PRO A 84 14.55 1.51 -1.40
N PHE A 85 14.85 1.08 -0.16
CA PHE A 85 15.19 2.00 0.93
C PHE A 85 16.54 2.68 0.71
N GLN A 86 17.55 1.94 0.23
CA GLN A 86 18.83 2.54 -0.14
C GLN A 86 18.65 3.60 -1.25
N ALA A 87 17.80 3.32 -2.23
CA ALA A 87 17.48 4.29 -3.28
C ALA A 87 16.77 5.53 -2.74
N ALA A 88 15.85 5.36 -1.77
CA ALA A 88 15.23 6.49 -1.07
C ALA A 88 16.25 7.35 -0.33
N VAL A 89 17.19 6.72 0.38
CA VAL A 89 18.27 7.42 1.10
C VAL A 89 19.16 8.19 0.10
N ASN A 90 19.55 7.56 -1.00
CA ASN A 90 20.35 8.19 -2.04
C ASN A 90 19.64 9.36 -2.72
N ALA A 91 18.29 9.30 -2.83
CA ALA A 91 17.45 10.41 -3.31
C ALA A 91 17.21 11.50 -2.25
N GLY A 92 17.81 11.37 -1.07
CA GLY A 92 17.72 12.38 0.00
C GLY A 92 16.38 12.40 0.72
N VAL A 93 15.73 11.24 0.88
CA VAL A 93 14.46 11.13 1.63
C VAL A 93 14.57 11.75 3.04
N ARG A 94 13.57 12.52 3.45
CA ARG A 94 13.59 13.27 4.72
C ARG A 94 13.15 12.42 5.90
N SER A 95 12.33 11.39 5.68
CA SER A 95 11.92 10.47 6.72
C SER A 95 11.78 9.04 6.23
N ILE A 96 11.95 8.09 7.15
CA ILE A 96 11.69 6.67 6.95
C ILE A 96 10.81 6.17 8.08
N MET A 97 9.72 5.47 7.75
CA MET A 97 8.83 4.88 8.74
C MET A 97 9.20 3.40 8.94
N THR A 98 9.30 2.99 10.20
CA THR A 98 9.53 1.60 10.58
C THR A 98 8.24 0.80 10.54
N GLY A 99 8.30 -0.45 10.07
CA GLY A 99 7.19 -1.40 10.20
C GLY A 99 7.18 -2.10 11.55
N HIS A 100 5.98 -2.48 12.02
CA HIS A 100 5.82 -3.31 13.22
C HIS A 100 5.90 -4.79 12.84
N LEU A 101 7.11 -5.29 12.68
CA LEU A 101 7.39 -6.69 12.34
C LEU A 101 8.69 -7.16 13.00
N VAL A 102 8.85 -8.46 13.15
CA VAL A 102 10.03 -9.09 13.72
C VAL A 102 10.90 -9.67 12.62
N VAL A 103 12.20 -9.34 12.65
CA VAL A 103 13.23 -10.06 11.90
C VAL A 103 13.95 -10.98 12.88
N PRO A 104 13.81 -12.32 12.77
CA PRO A 104 14.31 -13.25 13.78
C PRO A 104 15.81 -13.14 14.08
N GLU A 105 16.63 -12.82 13.08
CA GLU A 105 18.07 -12.61 13.28
C GLU A 105 18.39 -11.36 14.13
N TRP A 106 17.47 -10.39 14.20
CA TRP A 106 17.62 -9.18 15.00
C TRP A 106 17.03 -9.34 16.42
N GLY A 107 16.43 -10.50 16.71
CA GLY A 107 15.78 -10.82 17.98
C GLY A 107 14.24 -10.77 17.89
N ASN A 108 13.58 -10.76 19.06
CA ASN A 108 12.13 -10.88 19.17
C ASN A 108 11.39 -9.55 19.30
N ALA A 109 12.12 -8.43 19.33
CA ALA A 109 11.49 -7.12 19.38
C ALA A 109 11.05 -6.69 17.98
N PRO A 110 9.88 -6.02 17.84
CA PRO A 110 9.51 -5.42 16.55
C PRO A 110 10.55 -4.39 16.14
N VAL A 111 10.76 -4.25 14.83
CA VAL A 111 11.75 -3.33 14.23
C VAL A 111 11.64 -1.92 14.80
N THR A 112 10.45 -1.42 15.03
CA THR A 112 10.19 -0.11 15.66
C THR A 112 10.84 0.04 17.06
N LEU A 113 10.98 -1.05 17.80
CA LEU A 113 11.58 -1.07 19.15
C LEU A 113 12.98 -1.68 19.16
N ASN A 114 13.56 -1.92 17.99
CA ASN A 114 14.82 -2.65 17.84
C ASN A 114 15.96 -1.71 17.47
N LYS A 115 16.87 -1.50 18.42
CA LYS A 115 18.03 -0.62 18.22
C LYS A 115 18.93 -1.08 17.08
N HIS A 116 19.14 -2.41 16.91
CA HIS A 116 19.97 -2.93 15.82
C HIS A 116 19.42 -2.53 14.44
N ALA A 117 18.11 -2.64 14.25
CA ALA A 117 17.45 -2.23 13.01
C ALA A 117 17.64 -0.74 12.71
N ILE A 118 17.51 0.12 13.73
CA ILE A 118 17.73 1.55 13.56
C ILE A 118 19.19 1.89 13.33
N ASP A 119 20.12 1.21 14.00
CA ASP A 119 21.57 1.38 13.80
C ASP A 119 21.97 0.96 12.35
N LEU A 120 21.41 -0.13 11.83
CA LEU A 120 21.62 -0.55 10.43
C LEU A 120 21.18 0.55 9.46
N LEU A 121 19.97 1.09 9.66
CA LEU A 121 19.46 2.19 8.85
C LEU A 121 20.37 3.43 8.90
N ARG A 122 20.91 3.75 10.09
CA ARG A 122 21.79 4.91 10.31
C ARG A 122 23.19 4.71 9.75
N SER A 123 23.84 3.60 10.14
CA SER A 123 25.26 3.38 9.88
C SER A 123 25.54 2.76 8.53
N GLU A 124 24.68 1.86 8.04
CA GLU A 124 24.94 1.14 6.80
C GLU A 124 24.27 1.79 5.60
N LEU A 125 22.94 2.11 5.69
CA LEU A 125 22.28 2.83 4.64
C LEU A 125 22.62 4.33 4.62
N GLY A 126 23.25 4.85 5.67
CA GLY A 126 23.69 6.26 5.77
C GLY A 126 22.53 7.25 5.96
N PHE A 127 21.40 6.81 6.50
CA PHE A 127 20.22 7.67 6.67
C PHE A 127 20.40 8.65 7.83
N THR A 128 20.26 9.94 7.54
CA THR A 128 20.45 11.03 8.53
C THR A 128 19.14 11.75 8.92
N GLY A 129 18.06 11.51 8.16
CA GLY A 129 16.74 12.13 8.39
C GLY A 129 15.98 11.57 9.60
N ALA A 130 14.69 11.90 9.73
CA ALA A 130 13.85 11.44 10.82
C ALA A 130 13.36 10.00 10.63
N VAL A 131 13.55 9.15 11.62
CA VAL A 131 12.91 7.82 11.70
C VAL A 131 11.58 7.99 12.44
N ILE A 132 10.50 7.48 11.84
CA ILE A 132 9.13 7.61 12.36
C ILE A 132 8.58 6.21 12.64
N THR A 133 7.83 6.02 13.72
CA THR A 133 7.11 4.76 13.94
C THR A 133 5.95 4.63 12.95
N ASP A 134 5.54 3.41 12.61
CA ASP A 134 4.16 3.17 12.22
C ASP A 134 3.21 3.42 13.40
N GLY A 135 1.90 3.27 13.20
CA GLY A 135 0.92 3.57 14.24
C GLY A 135 1.17 2.81 15.54
N LEU A 136 1.45 3.50 16.63
CA LEU A 136 1.68 2.87 17.94
C LEU A 136 0.42 2.28 18.57
N ASP A 137 -0.77 2.56 17.98
CA ASP A 137 -2.05 1.95 18.31
C ASP A 137 -2.22 0.54 17.72
N MET A 138 -1.33 0.12 16.82
CA MET A 138 -1.41 -1.19 16.19
C MET A 138 -1.10 -2.30 17.20
N LYS A 139 -1.84 -3.41 17.13
CA LYS A 139 -1.69 -4.55 18.04
C LYS A 139 -0.28 -5.17 18.03
N ALA A 140 0.43 -5.03 16.92
CA ALA A 140 1.80 -5.52 16.75
C ALA A 140 2.81 -4.91 17.75
N VAL A 141 2.59 -3.69 18.26
CA VAL A 141 3.48 -3.08 19.26
C VAL A 141 3.15 -3.60 20.66
N GLY A 142 1.89 -3.88 20.93
CA GLY A 142 1.38 -4.45 22.18
C GLY A 142 1.62 -3.57 23.41
N GLY A 143 0.68 -3.62 24.38
CA GLY A 143 0.89 -3.02 25.68
C GLY A 143 0.50 -1.55 25.80
N ASP A 144 1.18 -0.87 26.72
CA ASP A 144 0.94 0.53 27.08
C ASP A 144 1.59 1.46 26.06
N LEU A 145 0.82 2.43 25.55
CA LEU A 145 1.27 3.40 24.54
C LEU A 145 2.51 4.19 25.00
N ALA A 146 2.55 4.61 26.28
CA ALA A 146 3.67 5.37 26.81
C ALA A 146 4.95 4.52 26.89
N VAL A 147 4.83 3.25 27.28
CA VAL A 147 5.94 2.30 27.29
C VAL A 147 6.47 2.08 25.87
N GLY A 148 5.56 1.88 24.90
CA GLY A 148 5.92 1.75 23.49
C GLY A 148 6.66 2.98 22.97
N ALA A 149 6.14 4.17 23.26
CA ALA A 149 6.72 5.45 22.87
C ALA A 149 8.15 5.66 23.43
N VAL A 150 8.33 5.44 24.73
CA VAL A 150 9.65 5.56 25.39
C VAL A 150 10.66 4.56 24.79
N ARG A 151 10.25 3.31 24.61
CA ARG A 151 11.13 2.27 24.01
C ARG A 151 11.48 2.57 22.56
N ALA A 152 10.54 3.08 21.75
CA ALA A 152 10.82 3.48 20.37
C ALA A 152 11.85 4.63 20.32
N LEU A 153 11.67 5.67 21.15
CA LEU A 153 12.61 6.77 21.26
C LEU A 153 14.01 6.29 21.72
N ALA A 154 14.06 5.41 22.71
CA ALA A 154 15.31 4.82 23.20
C ALA A 154 16.00 3.93 22.14
N ALA A 155 15.24 3.24 21.30
CA ALA A 155 15.76 2.45 20.18
C ALA A 155 16.36 3.31 19.05
N GLY A 156 16.03 4.61 18.99
CA GLY A 156 16.59 5.54 17.99
C GLY A 156 15.58 6.15 17.02
N VAL A 157 14.29 5.89 17.22
CA VAL A 157 13.19 6.57 16.51
C VAL A 157 13.13 8.04 16.91
N ASP A 158 12.74 8.93 16.00
CA ASP A 158 12.74 10.38 16.21
C ASP A 158 11.31 10.95 16.32
N ALA A 159 10.33 10.35 15.67
CA ALA A 159 8.94 10.80 15.72
C ALA A 159 7.99 9.62 15.94
N LEU A 160 6.90 9.86 16.66
CA LEU A 160 5.91 8.88 17.03
C LEU A 160 4.64 9.09 16.20
N CYS A 161 4.22 8.09 15.45
CA CYS A 161 2.91 8.07 14.82
C CYS A 161 1.91 7.44 15.80
N LEU A 162 0.90 8.19 16.20
CA LEU A 162 -0.11 7.70 17.16
C LEU A 162 -1.25 6.95 16.47
N GLY A 163 -1.21 6.86 15.13
CA GLY A 163 -2.17 6.09 14.34
C GLY A 163 -3.55 6.75 14.25
N GLY A 164 -4.58 5.90 14.21
CA GLY A 164 -5.98 6.30 14.11
C GLY A 164 -6.68 6.50 15.46
N MET A 165 -5.94 6.56 16.56
CA MET A 165 -6.51 6.75 17.89
C MET A 165 -7.17 8.13 18.01
N ALA A 166 -8.38 8.16 18.55
CA ALA A 166 -9.02 9.40 18.96
C ALA A 166 -8.47 9.83 20.34
N LEU A 167 -7.23 10.34 20.34
CA LEU A 167 -6.61 10.88 21.55
C LEU A 167 -7.12 12.31 21.78
N ASP A 168 -7.48 12.59 23.02
CA ASP A 168 -7.78 13.94 23.46
C ASP A 168 -6.54 14.66 24.02
N ASP A 169 -6.71 15.90 24.46
CA ASP A 169 -5.61 16.71 24.99
C ASP A 169 -5.03 16.12 26.28
N ASP A 170 -5.84 15.46 27.10
CA ASP A 170 -5.40 14.83 28.36
C ASP A 170 -4.56 13.58 28.06
N ASP A 171 -4.93 12.78 27.06
CA ASP A 171 -4.17 11.62 26.59
C ASP A 171 -2.79 12.05 26.06
N LEU A 172 -2.76 13.11 25.25
CA LEU A 172 -1.49 13.67 24.73
C LEU A 172 -0.62 14.22 25.85
N GLN A 173 -1.21 14.91 26.83
CA GLN A 173 -0.46 15.43 27.97
C GLN A 173 0.09 14.29 28.83
N TRP A 174 -0.69 13.24 29.08
CA TRP A 174 -0.22 12.02 29.76
C TRP A 174 0.95 11.36 29.06
N LEU A 175 0.92 11.26 27.72
CA LEU A 175 2.02 10.70 26.94
C LEU A 175 3.29 11.56 27.05
N ILE A 176 3.14 12.88 26.96
CA ILE A 176 4.25 13.84 27.14
C ILE A 176 4.86 13.69 28.55
N ASP A 177 4.03 13.67 29.59
CA ASP A 177 4.47 13.53 30.97
C ASP A 177 5.20 12.21 31.21
N SER A 178 4.75 11.13 30.55
CA SER A 178 5.39 9.82 30.61
C SER A 178 6.80 9.84 29.98
N ILE A 179 6.96 10.49 28.82
CA ILE A 179 8.27 10.66 28.17
C ILE A 179 9.20 11.53 29.06
N VAL A 180 8.68 12.60 29.64
CA VAL A 180 9.43 13.46 30.58
C VAL A 180 9.85 12.68 31.81
N ALA A 181 8.97 11.83 32.35
CA ALA A 181 9.28 10.98 33.49
C ALA A 181 10.42 9.98 33.17
N ALA A 182 10.39 9.38 31.96
CA ALA A 182 11.44 8.49 31.48
C ALA A 182 12.81 9.20 31.35
N VAL A 183 12.82 10.47 30.94
CA VAL A 183 14.05 11.28 30.94
C VAL A 183 14.55 11.52 32.36
N LYS A 184 13.66 11.92 33.29
CA LYS A 184 14.02 12.17 34.68
C LYS A 184 14.53 10.93 35.41
N SER A 185 14.00 9.75 35.08
CA SER A 185 14.47 8.48 35.65
C SER A 185 15.77 7.94 35.02
N GLY A 186 16.19 8.48 33.88
CA GLY A 186 17.34 8.01 33.12
C GLY A 186 17.05 6.83 32.19
N GLU A 187 15.80 6.43 32.03
CA GLU A 187 15.37 5.40 31.08
C GLU A 187 15.53 5.87 29.62
N LEU A 188 15.27 7.15 29.37
CA LEU A 188 15.54 7.83 28.10
C LEU A 188 16.53 8.95 28.30
N SER A 189 17.64 9.00 27.55
CA SER A 189 18.59 10.09 27.70
C SER A 189 18.05 11.40 27.10
N GLU A 190 18.30 12.53 27.78
CA GLU A 190 17.91 13.86 27.29
C GLU A 190 18.59 14.17 25.94
N GLU A 191 19.83 13.71 25.74
CA GLU A 191 20.53 13.85 24.48
C GLU A 191 19.78 13.14 23.34
N ARG A 192 19.29 11.90 23.58
CA ARG A 192 18.52 11.14 22.60
C ARG A 192 17.21 11.86 22.22
N LEU A 193 16.49 12.40 23.21
CA LEU A 193 15.26 13.15 22.97
C LEU A 193 15.54 14.45 22.19
N THR A 194 16.62 15.15 22.52
CA THR A 194 17.06 16.35 21.79
C THR A 194 17.43 16.04 20.34
N GLN A 195 18.12 14.93 20.08
CA GLN A 195 18.40 14.49 18.71
C GLN A 195 17.12 14.16 17.94
N ALA A 196 16.14 13.49 18.58
CA ALA A 196 14.86 13.17 18.00
C ALA A 196 14.10 14.43 17.60
N ALA A 197 13.98 15.39 18.52
CA ALA A 197 13.33 16.68 18.29
C ALA A 197 14.01 17.45 17.14
N THR A 198 15.33 17.50 17.11
CA THR A 198 16.09 18.18 16.06
C THR A 198 15.79 17.61 14.67
N ARG A 199 15.80 16.26 14.51
CA ARG A 199 15.48 15.63 13.22
C ARG A 199 14.02 15.81 12.83
N SER A 200 13.11 15.72 13.79
CA SER A 200 11.67 15.92 13.54
C SER A 200 11.35 17.34 13.10
N LEU A 201 11.94 18.35 13.74
CA LEU A 201 11.79 19.75 13.34
C LEU A 201 12.37 20.05 11.95
N ALA A 202 13.42 19.31 11.55
CA ALA A 202 14.03 19.43 10.22
C ALA A 202 13.16 18.86 9.08
N LEU A 203 12.02 18.24 9.36
CA LEU A 203 11.09 17.75 8.34
C LEU A 203 10.37 18.88 7.61
N GLY A 204 10.28 20.07 8.22
CA GLY A 204 9.72 21.24 7.55
C GLY A 204 10.56 21.65 6.34
N LEU A 205 9.96 21.61 5.15
CA LEU A 205 10.57 22.12 3.93
C LEU A 205 10.00 23.53 3.64
N PRO A 206 10.80 24.43 3.03
CA PRO A 206 10.27 25.70 2.59
C PRO A 206 9.21 25.49 1.51
N PRO A 207 8.18 26.36 1.43
CA PRO A 207 7.21 26.30 0.35
C PRO A 207 7.91 26.35 -1.01
N SER A 208 7.47 25.48 -1.94
CA SER A 208 7.97 25.49 -3.32
C SER A 208 7.23 26.53 -4.15
N THR A 209 7.94 27.12 -5.08
CA THR A 209 7.38 27.96 -6.16
C THR A 209 7.18 27.18 -7.47
N VAL A 210 7.46 25.87 -7.46
CA VAL A 210 7.29 25.02 -8.63
C VAL A 210 5.81 24.73 -8.83
N ASP A 211 5.27 25.17 -9.95
CA ASP A 211 3.96 24.76 -10.43
C ASP A 211 4.13 23.49 -11.30
N ALA A 212 3.99 22.34 -10.66
CA ALA A 212 4.11 21.03 -11.33
C ALA A 212 2.72 20.44 -11.50
N HIS A 213 1.93 20.95 -12.44
CA HIS A 213 0.60 20.45 -12.72
C HIS A 213 0.53 19.80 -14.10
N ASP A 214 0.43 18.47 -14.12
CA ASP A 214 0.05 17.69 -15.32
C ASP A 214 -1.13 16.77 -14.95
N ALA A 215 -2.34 17.21 -15.25
CA ALA A 215 -3.58 16.47 -14.92
C ALA A 215 -3.67 15.11 -15.65
N GLU A 216 -2.95 14.92 -16.75
CA GLU A 216 -3.02 13.70 -17.58
C GLU A 216 -1.92 12.69 -17.25
N ILE A 217 -0.89 13.05 -16.46
CA ILE A 217 0.24 12.15 -16.17
C ILE A 217 -0.21 10.84 -15.50
N GLY A 218 -1.17 10.92 -14.56
CA GLY A 218 -1.71 9.75 -13.87
C GLY A 218 -2.45 8.81 -14.82
N LEU A 219 -3.26 9.35 -15.74
CA LEU A 219 -3.97 8.55 -16.73
C LEU A 219 -3.01 7.93 -17.75
N THR A 220 -1.98 8.66 -18.16
CA THR A 220 -0.92 8.15 -19.03
C THR A 220 -0.17 6.99 -18.38
N ALA A 221 0.18 7.10 -17.10
CA ALA A 221 0.81 6.04 -16.34
C ALA A 221 -0.13 4.82 -16.22
N ALA A 222 -1.41 5.02 -15.89
CA ALA A 222 -2.40 3.97 -15.78
C ALA A 222 -2.57 3.20 -17.10
N ARG A 223 -2.66 3.89 -18.25
CA ARG A 223 -2.76 3.25 -19.59
C ARG A 223 -1.53 2.39 -19.89
N ARG A 224 -0.33 2.81 -19.49
CA ARG A 224 0.91 2.07 -19.70
C ARG A 224 1.05 0.87 -18.76
N ALA A 225 0.37 0.89 -17.62
CA ALA A 225 0.41 -0.18 -16.62
C ALA A 225 -0.55 -1.34 -16.95
N LEU A 226 -1.49 -1.15 -17.87
CA LEU A 226 -2.45 -2.21 -18.21
C LEU A 226 -1.75 -3.42 -18.84
N GLU A 227 -1.99 -4.61 -18.26
CA GLU A 227 -1.67 -5.88 -18.88
C GLU A 227 -2.95 -6.54 -19.41
N VAL A 228 -2.90 -7.03 -20.65
CA VAL A 228 -4.09 -7.52 -21.34
C VAL A 228 -3.84 -8.90 -21.92
N ARG A 229 -4.80 -9.79 -21.71
CA ARG A 229 -4.85 -11.13 -22.33
C ARG A 229 -6.19 -11.33 -22.97
N GLY A 230 -6.21 -11.95 -24.15
CA GLY A 230 -7.42 -12.19 -24.89
C GLY A 230 -8.01 -10.93 -25.57
N ARG A 231 -9.24 -11.06 -26.08
CA ARG A 231 -9.95 -9.98 -26.78
C ARG A 231 -10.93 -9.28 -25.85
N VAL A 232 -10.70 -8.02 -25.58
CA VAL A 232 -11.41 -7.23 -24.54
C VAL A 232 -12.61 -6.41 -25.06
N GLY A 233 -13.20 -6.74 -26.20
CA GLY A 233 -14.39 -6.04 -26.69
C GLY A 233 -15.67 -6.50 -25.95
N VAL A 234 -16.58 -5.57 -25.70
CA VAL A 234 -17.92 -5.84 -25.15
C VAL A 234 -18.98 -5.32 -26.12
N GLY A 235 -20.19 -5.92 -26.14
CA GLY A 235 -21.29 -5.41 -26.94
C GLY A 235 -21.81 -4.05 -26.43
N ALA A 236 -22.90 -3.55 -27.09
CA ALA A 236 -23.48 -2.26 -26.73
C ALA A 236 -24.12 -2.21 -25.33
N GLU A 237 -24.49 -3.35 -24.79
CA GLU A 237 -25.24 -3.48 -23.53
C GLU A 237 -24.56 -4.52 -22.58
N PRO A 238 -23.31 -4.32 -22.17
CA PRO A 238 -22.63 -5.28 -21.28
C PRO A 238 -23.25 -5.28 -19.87
N VAL A 239 -23.06 -6.40 -19.17
CA VAL A 239 -23.34 -6.48 -17.74
C VAL A 239 -22.03 -6.34 -16.99
N VAL A 240 -21.91 -5.36 -16.11
CA VAL A 240 -20.75 -5.14 -15.25
C VAL A 240 -21.07 -5.63 -13.85
N VAL A 241 -20.26 -6.55 -13.34
CA VAL A 241 -20.33 -7.01 -11.96
C VAL A 241 -19.15 -6.42 -11.21
N ASP A 242 -19.40 -5.36 -10.46
CA ASP A 242 -18.43 -4.73 -9.58
C ASP A 242 -18.45 -5.43 -8.22
N LEU A 243 -17.49 -6.32 -7.95
CA LEU A 243 -17.37 -6.96 -6.65
C LEU A 243 -16.78 -5.98 -5.63
N VAL A 244 -17.63 -5.58 -4.68
CA VAL A 244 -17.26 -4.63 -3.62
C VAL A 244 -16.48 -5.35 -2.55
N VAL A 245 -15.27 -4.88 -2.26
CA VAL A 245 -14.44 -5.34 -1.13
C VAL A 245 -14.64 -4.42 0.08
N ASP A 246 -14.53 -5.01 1.27
CA ASP A 246 -14.57 -4.21 2.49
C ASP A 246 -13.36 -3.26 2.55
N PRO A 247 -13.57 -2.01 3.00
CA PRO A 247 -12.46 -1.09 3.22
C PRO A 247 -11.52 -1.66 4.29
N SER A 248 -10.23 -1.47 4.10
CA SER A 248 -9.22 -1.79 5.10
C SER A 248 -8.67 -0.51 5.72
N ILE A 249 -8.08 -0.61 6.91
CA ILE A 249 -7.37 0.50 7.56
C ILE A 249 -6.30 1.09 6.64
N ALA A 250 -5.64 0.25 5.84
CA ALA A 250 -4.56 0.68 4.94
C ALA A 250 -5.05 1.42 3.70
N VAL A 251 -6.27 1.16 3.22
CA VAL A 251 -6.77 1.67 1.93
C VAL A 251 -8.00 2.55 2.07
N GLY A 252 -8.80 2.34 3.10
CA GLY A 252 -10.05 3.06 3.30
C GLY A 252 -11.13 2.70 2.28
N ASP A 253 -12.11 3.59 2.15
CA ASP A 253 -13.24 3.42 1.24
C ASP A 253 -12.89 4.00 -0.15
N VAL A 254 -12.86 3.15 -1.16
CA VAL A 254 -12.49 3.50 -2.54
C VAL A 254 -13.58 3.03 -3.50
N PRO A 255 -13.97 3.84 -4.50
CA PRO A 255 -14.95 3.43 -5.51
C PRO A 255 -14.31 2.43 -6.51
N TRP A 256 -14.37 1.15 -6.17
CA TRP A 256 -13.81 0.05 -6.95
C TRP A 256 -14.72 -0.39 -8.07
N GLY A 257 -15.01 0.32 -9.06
CA GLY A 257 -15.93 -0.16 -10.07
C GLY A 257 -15.70 0.42 -11.46
N LEU A 258 -15.97 -0.39 -12.48
CA LEU A 258 -15.95 0.01 -13.89
C LEU A 258 -17.32 0.48 -14.41
N GLY A 259 -18.38 0.09 -13.72
CA GLY A 259 -19.75 0.37 -14.14
C GLY A 259 -19.99 1.82 -14.52
N PRO A 260 -19.64 2.82 -13.70
CA PRO A 260 -19.83 4.24 -14.03
C PRO A 260 -19.16 4.66 -15.34
N TYR A 261 -17.91 4.24 -15.56
CA TYR A 261 -17.12 4.65 -16.74
C TYR A 261 -17.64 4.03 -18.03
N LEU A 262 -18.09 2.78 -18.01
CA LEU A 262 -18.68 2.14 -19.19
C LEU A 262 -20.06 2.71 -19.51
N ARG A 263 -20.88 3.01 -18.49
CA ARG A 263 -22.22 3.58 -18.65
C ARG A 263 -22.21 4.99 -19.25
N GLU A 264 -21.15 5.77 -19.04
CA GLU A 264 -21.00 7.08 -19.68
C GLU A 264 -20.99 7.00 -21.20
N VAL A 265 -20.52 5.89 -21.79
CA VAL A 265 -20.40 5.71 -23.24
C VAL A 265 -21.42 4.70 -23.77
N LEU A 266 -21.66 3.61 -23.06
CA LEU A 266 -22.60 2.55 -23.38
C LEU A 266 -23.82 2.65 -22.46
N ALA A 267 -24.82 3.44 -22.85
CA ALA A 267 -25.98 3.74 -22.00
C ALA A 267 -26.79 2.50 -21.59
N GLY A 268 -26.69 1.40 -22.37
CA GLY A 268 -27.30 0.10 -22.04
C GLY A 268 -26.53 -0.75 -21.04
N THR A 269 -25.42 -0.26 -20.51
CA THR A 269 -24.64 -0.98 -19.49
C THR A 269 -25.47 -1.20 -18.22
N GLU A 270 -25.67 -2.46 -17.86
CA GLU A 270 -26.25 -2.84 -16.57
C GLU A 270 -25.15 -3.06 -15.54
N VAL A 271 -25.29 -2.50 -14.34
CA VAL A 271 -24.27 -2.58 -13.28
C VAL A 271 -24.84 -3.24 -12.06
N ILE A 272 -24.19 -4.31 -11.63
CA ILE A 272 -24.45 -5.05 -10.38
C ILE A 272 -23.28 -4.79 -9.44
N ALA A 273 -23.49 -4.00 -8.39
CA ALA A 273 -22.51 -3.83 -7.32
C ALA A 273 -22.93 -4.75 -6.17
N SER A 274 -22.08 -5.73 -5.84
CA SER A 274 -22.39 -6.71 -4.79
C SER A 274 -21.12 -7.19 -4.09
N ARG A 275 -21.25 -7.56 -2.83
CA ARG A 275 -20.19 -8.24 -2.08
C ARG A 275 -20.20 -9.75 -2.34
N ASP A 276 -21.37 -10.29 -2.60
CA ASP A 276 -21.59 -11.69 -2.87
C ASP A 276 -22.76 -11.85 -3.85
N ILE A 277 -22.52 -12.51 -4.97
CA ILE A 277 -23.50 -12.82 -5.99
C ILE A 277 -23.14 -14.15 -6.65
N SER A 278 -24.13 -14.98 -6.92
CA SER A 278 -23.92 -16.25 -7.59
C SER A 278 -23.78 -16.11 -9.12
N ALA A 279 -23.07 -17.05 -9.75
CA ALA A 279 -22.94 -17.10 -11.19
C ALA A 279 -24.30 -17.28 -11.89
N ASP A 280 -25.23 -18.03 -11.30
CA ASP A 280 -26.57 -18.26 -11.86
C ASP A 280 -27.39 -16.96 -11.87
N GLU A 281 -27.29 -16.13 -10.82
CA GLU A 281 -27.96 -14.83 -10.78
C GLU A 281 -27.40 -13.89 -11.85
N VAL A 282 -26.06 -13.83 -11.98
CA VAL A 282 -25.42 -13.02 -13.03
C VAL A 282 -25.80 -13.52 -14.41
N ALA A 283 -25.75 -14.83 -14.65
CA ALA A 283 -26.11 -15.45 -15.94
C ALA A 283 -27.56 -15.14 -16.34
N LYS A 284 -28.50 -15.19 -15.37
CA LYS A 284 -29.92 -14.85 -15.62
C LYS A 284 -30.10 -13.40 -16.04
N VAL A 285 -29.34 -12.48 -15.44
CA VAL A 285 -29.37 -11.06 -15.81
C VAL A 285 -28.69 -10.84 -17.16
N ALA A 286 -27.55 -11.47 -17.39
CA ALA A 286 -26.74 -11.24 -18.58
C ALA A 286 -27.38 -11.79 -19.87
N GLY A 287 -28.00 -12.97 -19.82
CA GLY A 287 -28.44 -13.67 -21.05
C GLY A 287 -27.23 -13.92 -21.97
N ASP A 288 -27.31 -13.44 -23.21
CA ASP A 288 -26.23 -13.56 -24.21
C ASP A 288 -25.24 -12.36 -24.21
N ARG A 289 -25.37 -11.45 -23.25
CA ARG A 289 -24.55 -10.24 -23.18
C ARG A 289 -23.17 -10.58 -22.60
N THR A 290 -22.13 -9.84 -23.02
CA THR A 290 -20.79 -9.91 -22.42
C THR A 290 -20.84 -9.45 -20.96
N ILE A 291 -20.18 -10.19 -20.10
CA ILE A 291 -20.08 -9.92 -18.66
C ILE A 291 -18.68 -9.38 -18.37
N VAL A 292 -18.61 -8.22 -17.73
CA VAL A 292 -17.36 -7.66 -17.21
C VAL A 292 -17.37 -7.85 -15.71
N VAL A 293 -16.49 -8.74 -15.19
CA VAL A 293 -16.36 -8.97 -13.74
C VAL A 293 -15.15 -8.22 -13.23
N VAL A 294 -15.39 -7.28 -12.32
CA VAL A 294 -14.33 -6.48 -11.66
C VAL A 294 -14.05 -7.05 -10.29
N THR A 295 -12.82 -7.44 -10.07
CA THR A 295 -12.34 -7.99 -8.79
C THR A 295 -11.18 -7.19 -8.25
N ARG A 296 -10.89 -7.40 -6.96
CA ARG A 296 -9.67 -6.98 -6.33
C ARG A 296 -9.08 -8.14 -5.55
N ASP A 297 -7.82 -8.48 -5.85
CA ASP A 297 -7.09 -9.59 -5.22
C ASP A 297 -7.91 -10.90 -5.26
N ALA A 298 -8.49 -11.24 -6.44
CA ALA A 298 -9.37 -12.41 -6.60
C ALA A 298 -8.71 -13.70 -6.08
N HIS A 299 -7.38 -13.83 -6.18
CA HIS A 299 -6.64 -14.99 -5.67
C HIS A 299 -6.81 -15.20 -4.16
N ARG A 300 -7.10 -14.14 -3.39
CA ARG A 300 -7.32 -14.19 -1.94
C ARG A 300 -8.79 -14.36 -1.55
N HIS A 301 -9.73 -14.06 -2.45
CA HIS A 301 -11.16 -14.08 -2.18
C HIS A 301 -11.83 -15.25 -2.90
N THR A 302 -12.26 -16.28 -2.13
CA THR A 302 -12.86 -17.51 -2.69
C THR A 302 -14.12 -17.21 -3.49
N SER A 303 -15.01 -16.32 -3.03
CA SER A 303 -16.22 -15.92 -3.75
C SER A 303 -15.92 -15.29 -5.10
N ALA A 304 -14.93 -14.40 -5.16
CA ALA A 304 -14.51 -13.74 -6.41
C ALA A 304 -13.95 -14.76 -7.43
N ARG A 305 -13.06 -15.68 -6.97
CA ARG A 305 -12.54 -16.76 -7.82
C ARG A 305 -13.66 -17.66 -8.35
N GLN A 306 -14.56 -18.08 -7.45
CA GLN A 306 -15.67 -18.96 -7.82
C GLN A 306 -16.60 -18.29 -8.80
N LEU A 307 -16.93 -17.00 -8.63
CA LEU A 307 -17.79 -16.27 -9.56
C LEU A 307 -17.21 -16.29 -10.97
N VAL A 308 -15.95 -15.82 -11.15
CA VAL A 308 -15.30 -15.80 -12.48
C VAL A 308 -15.21 -17.19 -13.08
N THR A 309 -14.74 -18.19 -12.30
CA THR A 309 -14.59 -19.56 -12.77
C THR A 309 -15.94 -20.19 -13.17
N ASN A 310 -16.99 -20.00 -12.36
CA ASN A 310 -18.30 -20.58 -12.64
C ASN A 310 -18.96 -19.94 -13.87
N LEU A 311 -18.88 -18.60 -14.03
CA LEU A 311 -19.38 -17.92 -15.24
C LEU A 311 -18.66 -18.44 -16.50
N THR A 312 -17.35 -18.63 -16.42
CA THR A 312 -16.55 -19.18 -17.51
C THR A 312 -16.95 -20.63 -17.83
N ASN A 313 -17.14 -21.46 -16.80
CA ASN A 313 -17.56 -22.87 -16.97
C ASN A 313 -18.99 -22.99 -17.56
N LEU A 314 -19.85 -22.01 -17.37
CA LEU A 314 -21.14 -21.91 -18.03
C LEU A 314 -21.03 -21.55 -19.52
N GLY A 315 -19.82 -21.27 -20.03
CA GLY A 315 -19.57 -20.91 -21.42
C GLY A 315 -19.98 -19.47 -21.77
N LEU A 316 -20.13 -18.60 -20.76
CA LEU A 316 -20.48 -17.21 -20.95
C LEU A 316 -19.28 -16.37 -21.38
N ASP A 317 -19.55 -15.29 -22.11
CA ASP A 317 -18.52 -14.34 -22.56
C ASP A 317 -18.11 -13.42 -21.41
N VAL A 318 -16.96 -13.74 -20.75
CA VAL A 318 -16.49 -13.07 -19.53
C VAL A 318 -15.20 -12.31 -19.79
N VAL A 319 -15.20 -11.02 -19.56
CA VAL A 319 -14.02 -10.15 -19.43
C VAL A 319 -13.72 -9.97 -17.93
N HIS A 320 -12.62 -10.50 -17.45
CA HIS A 320 -12.20 -10.34 -16.06
C HIS A 320 -11.27 -9.13 -15.92
N VAL A 321 -11.61 -8.20 -15.04
CA VAL A 321 -10.78 -7.03 -14.70
C VAL A 321 -10.30 -7.15 -13.27
N GLU A 322 -9.00 -7.40 -13.09
CA GLU A 322 -8.35 -7.48 -11.79
C GLU A 322 -7.75 -6.11 -11.41
N THR A 323 -8.21 -5.55 -10.30
CA THR A 323 -7.77 -4.24 -9.80
C THR A 323 -6.78 -4.32 -8.64
N GLY A 324 -6.54 -5.54 -8.16
CA GLY A 324 -5.54 -5.86 -7.15
C GLY A 324 -4.24 -6.37 -7.74
N VAL A 325 -3.53 -7.19 -6.94
CA VAL A 325 -2.35 -7.92 -7.41
C VAL A 325 -2.80 -9.04 -8.35
N PRO A 326 -2.24 -9.14 -9.56
CA PRO A 326 -2.59 -10.18 -10.50
C PRO A 326 -2.29 -11.57 -9.94
N GLY A 327 -3.35 -12.36 -9.73
CA GLY A 327 -3.26 -13.77 -9.35
C GLY A 327 -3.32 -14.69 -10.57
N PRO A 328 -3.49 -16.02 -10.36
CA PRO A 328 -3.65 -17.01 -11.44
C PRO A 328 -4.79 -16.66 -12.40
N ASP A 329 -4.66 -17.14 -13.64
CA ASP A 329 -5.74 -17.07 -14.63
C ASP A 329 -6.94 -17.91 -14.18
N LEU A 330 -8.14 -17.34 -14.25
CA LEU A 330 -9.40 -18.00 -13.88
C LEU A 330 -10.18 -18.52 -15.09
N GLY A 331 -9.56 -18.53 -16.28
CA GLY A 331 -10.11 -19.09 -17.51
C GLY A 331 -11.06 -18.17 -18.29
N SER A 332 -11.15 -16.87 -17.95
CA SER A 332 -11.97 -15.90 -18.68
C SER A 332 -11.52 -15.73 -20.14
N VAL A 333 -12.43 -15.34 -21.03
CA VAL A 333 -12.14 -15.11 -22.46
C VAL A 333 -11.12 -13.99 -22.65
N ALA A 334 -11.21 -12.97 -21.80
CA ALA A 334 -10.24 -11.89 -21.74
C ALA A 334 -9.97 -11.49 -20.28
N ARG A 335 -8.76 -10.97 -20.04
CA ARG A 335 -8.35 -10.45 -18.75
C ARG A 335 -7.61 -9.12 -18.91
N ILE A 336 -7.91 -8.18 -18.00
CA ILE A 336 -7.23 -6.91 -17.85
C ILE A 336 -6.72 -6.81 -16.41
N ASP A 337 -5.41 -6.73 -16.22
CA ASP A 337 -4.79 -6.42 -14.94
C ASP A 337 -4.46 -4.93 -14.89
N THR A 338 -5.03 -4.21 -13.94
CA THR A 338 -4.89 -2.74 -13.84
C THR A 338 -3.81 -2.31 -12.84
N HIS A 339 -3.32 -3.25 -12.03
CA HIS A 339 -2.34 -3.01 -10.95
C HIS A 339 -2.72 -1.89 -9.99
N GLY A 340 -4.02 -1.63 -9.86
CA GLY A 340 -4.57 -0.64 -8.94
C GLY A 340 -6.00 -0.27 -9.25
N GLY A 341 -6.80 0.05 -8.20
CA GLY A 341 -8.20 0.44 -8.32
C GLY A 341 -8.42 1.96 -8.30
N SER A 342 -7.42 2.77 -8.64
CA SER A 342 -7.57 4.22 -8.70
C SER A 342 -8.53 4.65 -9.81
N ARG A 343 -9.11 5.86 -9.70
CA ARG A 343 -9.99 6.41 -10.73
C ARG A 343 -9.35 6.40 -12.11
N VAL A 344 -8.07 6.73 -12.23
CA VAL A 344 -7.37 6.72 -13.53
C VAL A 344 -7.10 5.31 -14.03
N SER A 345 -6.86 4.33 -13.14
CA SER A 345 -6.71 2.92 -13.53
C SER A 345 -8.01 2.35 -14.09
N LEU A 346 -9.13 2.59 -13.41
CA LEU A 346 -10.46 2.17 -13.86
C LEU A 346 -10.85 2.85 -15.18
N ARG A 347 -10.58 4.15 -15.32
CA ARG A 347 -10.81 4.88 -16.57
C ARG A 347 -9.97 4.31 -17.72
N ALA A 348 -8.70 4.01 -17.49
CA ALA A 348 -7.82 3.42 -18.50
C ALA A 348 -8.33 2.04 -18.97
N ALA A 349 -8.81 1.20 -18.04
CA ALA A 349 -9.40 -0.10 -18.36
C ALA A 349 -10.72 0.06 -19.16
N ALA A 350 -11.60 0.99 -18.78
CA ALA A 350 -12.82 1.28 -19.52
C ALA A 350 -12.54 1.77 -20.94
N GLU A 351 -11.59 2.70 -21.12
CA GLU A 351 -11.16 3.18 -22.45
C GLU A 351 -10.63 2.05 -23.34
N LEU A 352 -9.91 1.08 -22.75
CA LEU A 352 -9.41 -0.08 -23.47
C LEU A 352 -10.57 -1.00 -23.93
N ILE A 353 -11.51 -1.31 -23.04
CA ILE A 353 -12.70 -2.11 -23.34
C ILE A 353 -13.50 -1.47 -24.47
N LEU A 354 -13.75 -0.16 -24.37
CA LEU A 354 -14.50 0.60 -25.40
C LEU A 354 -13.82 0.60 -26.76
N LYS A 355 -12.50 0.68 -26.81
CA LYS A 355 -11.73 0.57 -28.08
C LYS A 355 -11.78 -0.83 -28.70
N GLY A 356 -11.86 -1.88 -27.88
CA GLY A 356 -12.01 -3.25 -28.35
C GLY A 356 -13.42 -3.58 -28.83
N THR A 357 -14.40 -2.70 -28.56
CA THR A 357 -15.80 -2.85 -28.92
C THR A 357 -16.09 -2.30 -30.34
N THR A 358 -15.24 -1.46 -30.89
CA THR A 358 -15.32 -0.91 -32.27
C THR A 358 -14.47 -1.76 -33.21
#